data_d80feb37bd4c2c6e9fee0f2b6d655f0e
#
_entry.id   d80feb37bd4c2c6e9fee0f2b6d655f0e
#
_cell.length_a   1.000
_cell.length_b   1.000
_cell.length_c   1.000
_cell.angle_alpha   90.00
_cell.angle_beta   90.00
_cell.angle_gamma   90.00
#
_symmetry.space_group_name_H-M   'P 1'
#
loop_
_entity.id
_entity.type
_entity.pdbx_description
1 polymer ?
#
loop_
_entity_poly.entity_id
_entity_poly.type
_entity_poly.pdbx_seq_one_letter_code
_entity_poly.pdbx_strand_id
1 'polypeptide(L)'
;CCAERILDLQPDFHEQKSLAQEVIEEAGHLCIFLPKFHCELNFIGFFWGAVKRYLCEHSDGSFAMLKENMEKALSSVPLATIQKWEHQMWCWLTAYEKGLSGKAA
;
A
#
# COMPACT_ATOMS: atom_id res chain seq x y z
N CYS A 1 2.43 -26.03 3.22
CA CYS A 1 3.84 -25.88 2.85
C CYS A 1 4.25 -26.74 1.66
N CYS A 2 4.07 -28.07 1.59
CA CYS A 2 4.49 -28.85 0.41
C CYS A 2 3.59 -28.63 -0.81
N ALA A 3 2.28 -28.52 -0.62
CA ALA A 3 1.34 -28.28 -1.72
C ALA A 3 1.53 -26.91 -2.37
N GLU A 4 1.74 -25.85 -1.58
CA GLU A 4 2.04 -24.50 -2.04
C GLU A 4 3.31 -24.49 -2.91
N ARG A 5 4.36 -25.16 -2.45
CA ARG A 5 5.62 -25.23 -3.22
C ARG A 5 5.50 -26.03 -4.51
N ILE A 6 4.61 -27.04 -4.58
CA ILE A 6 4.33 -27.79 -5.80
C ILE A 6 3.59 -26.91 -6.79
N LEU A 7 2.61 -26.12 -6.34
CA LEU A 7 1.87 -25.16 -7.17
C LEU A 7 2.78 -24.05 -7.70
N ASP A 8 3.66 -23.52 -6.86
CA ASP A 8 4.64 -22.49 -7.26
C ASP A 8 5.64 -22.97 -8.32
N LEU A 9 5.81 -24.29 -8.48
CA LEU A 9 6.69 -24.86 -9.50
C LEU A 9 5.96 -25.16 -10.84
N GLN A 10 4.63 -24.98 -10.88
CA GLN A 10 3.88 -25.22 -12.09
C GLN A 10 3.90 -23.98 -13.00
N PRO A 11 4.36 -24.09 -14.26
CA PRO A 11 4.44 -22.95 -15.18
C PRO A 11 3.07 -22.33 -15.49
N ASP A 12 2.02 -23.14 -15.61
CA ASP A 12 0.65 -22.71 -15.84
C ASP A 12 0.11 -21.86 -14.67
N PHE A 13 0.51 -22.16 -13.44
CA PHE A 13 0.16 -21.36 -12.26
C PHE A 13 0.85 -19.99 -12.25
N HIS A 14 2.09 -19.92 -12.72
CA HIS A 14 2.80 -18.64 -12.83
C HIS A 14 2.29 -17.76 -13.97
N GLU A 15 1.82 -18.36 -15.06
CA GLU A 15 1.26 -17.66 -16.21
C GLU A 15 -0.18 -17.19 -15.97
N GLN A 16 -0.88 -17.79 -15.02
CA GLN A 16 -2.24 -17.43 -14.69
C GLN A 16 -2.31 -16.04 -14.06
N LYS A 17 -3.11 -15.17 -14.67
CA LYS A 17 -3.42 -13.85 -14.09
C LYS A 17 -4.27 -14.00 -12.84
N SER A 18 -4.09 -13.10 -11.89
CA SER A 18 -4.99 -13.04 -10.74
C SER A 18 -6.39 -12.57 -11.15
N LEU A 19 -7.44 -13.06 -10.49
CA LEU A 19 -8.82 -12.64 -10.76
C LEU A 19 -8.98 -11.10 -10.73
N ALA A 20 -8.29 -10.43 -9.81
CA ALA A 20 -8.32 -8.97 -9.73
C ALA A 20 -7.72 -8.31 -10.98
N GLN A 21 -6.63 -8.88 -11.52
CA GLN A 21 -6.02 -8.39 -12.75
C GLN A 21 -6.93 -8.60 -13.96
N GLU A 22 -7.56 -9.77 -14.08
CA GLU A 22 -8.50 -10.07 -15.16
C GLU A 22 -9.67 -9.08 -15.18
N VAL A 23 -10.32 -8.85 -14.03
CA VAL A 23 -11.46 -7.92 -13.91
C VAL A 23 -11.05 -6.48 -14.26
N ILE A 24 -9.87 -6.03 -13.83
CA ILE A 24 -9.37 -4.68 -14.11
C ILE A 24 -9.07 -4.52 -15.61
N GLU A 25 -8.42 -5.51 -16.21
CA GLU A 25 -8.07 -5.49 -17.64
C GLU A 25 -9.31 -5.63 -18.53
N GLU A 26 -10.30 -6.46 -18.17
CA GLU A 26 -11.60 -6.56 -18.85
C GLU A 26 -12.37 -5.24 -18.83
N ALA A 27 -12.25 -4.46 -17.75
CA ALA A 27 -12.80 -3.13 -17.67
C ALA A 27 -12.03 -2.07 -18.50
N GLY A 28 -10.96 -2.45 -19.21
CA GLY A 28 -10.16 -1.58 -20.06
C GLY A 28 -9.11 -0.76 -19.31
N HIS A 29 -8.77 -1.13 -18.08
CA HIS A 29 -7.79 -0.45 -17.25
C HIS A 29 -6.46 -1.21 -17.21
N LEU A 30 -5.36 -0.46 -16.99
CA LEU A 30 -4.04 -1.03 -16.77
C LEU A 30 -3.89 -1.48 -15.31
N CYS A 31 -3.49 -2.74 -15.11
CA CYS A 31 -3.17 -3.28 -13.80
C CYS A 31 -1.65 -3.36 -13.61
N ILE A 32 -1.12 -2.67 -12.61
CA ILE A 32 0.30 -2.70 -12.25
C ILE A 32 0.42 -3.13 -10.79
N PHE A 33 1.22 -4.17 -10.55
CA PHE A 33 1.51 -4.62 -9.19
C PHE A 33 2.78 -3.96 -8.65
N LEU A 34 2.71 -3.45 -7.44
CA LEU A 34 3.89 -2.98 -6.73
C LEU A 34 4.82 -4.15 -6.40
N PRO A 35 6.14 -3.98 -6.47
CA PRO A 35 7.08 -5.00 -6.08
C PRO A 35 6.87 -5.46 -4.64
N LYS A 36 7.00 -6.76 -4.38
CA LYS A 36 6.93 -7.30 -3.02
C LYS A 36 8.04 -6.69 -2.15
N PHE A 37 7.72 -6.46 -0.87
CA PHE A 37 8.63 -5.92 0.14
C PHE A 37 9.04 -4.45 -0.03
N HIS A 38 8.42 -3.71 -0.94
CA HIS A 38 8.63 -2.28 -1.18
C HIS A 38 7.44 -1.46 -0.69
N CYS A 39 7.18 -1.50 0.63
CA CYS A 39 6.06 -0.78 1.24
C CYS A 39 6.20 0.75 1.16
N GLU A 40 7.42 1.27 0.99
CA GLU A 40 7.71 2.68 0.80
C GLU A 40 7.14 3.25 -0.51
N LEU A 41 6.88 2.40 -1.50
CA LEU A 41 6.24 2.79 -2.77
C LEU A 41 4.72 2.93 -2.63
N ASN A 42 4.14 2.44 -1.52
CA ASN A 42 2.72 2.55 -1.23
C ASN A 42 2.46 3.63 -0.17
N PHE A 43 2.52 4.89 -0.57
CA PHE A 43 2.43 6.03 0.35
C PHE A 43 1.09 6.14 1.10
N ILE A 44 0.02 5.46 0.66
CA ILE A 44 -1.23 5.38 1.42
C ILE A 44 -1.04 4.70 2.78
N GLY A 45 0.00 3.87 2.91
CA GLY A 45 0.39 3.27 4.20
C GLY A 45 0.73 4.31 5.26
N PHE A 46 1.35 5.43 4.88
CA PHE A 46 1.64 6.55 5.78
C PHE A 46 0.36 7.27 6.22
N PHE A 47 -0.60 7.44 5.29
CA PHE A 47 -1.91 8.00 5.59
C PHE A 47 -2.65 7.14 6.62
N TRP A 48 -2.72 5.83 6.39
CA TRP A 48 -3.33 4.91 7.37
C TRP A 48 -2.62 4.90 8.71
N GLY A 49 -1.29 5.02 8.71
CA GLY A 49 -0.50 5.16 9.94
C GLY A 49 -0.86 6.42 10.73
N ALA A 50 -1.03 7.55 10.06
CA ALA A 50 -1.44 8.81 10.68
C ALA A 50 -2.87 8.74 11.24
N VAL A 51 -3.82 8.20 10.45
CA VAL A 51 -5.22 7.99 10.86
C VAL A 51 -5.29 7.08 12.09
N LYS A 52 -4.58 5.95 12.09
CA LYS A 52 -4.53 5.03 13.24
C LYS A 52 -3.96 5.70 14.48
N ARG A 53 -2.90 6.49 14.34
CA ARG A 53 -2.32 7.24 15.47
C ARG A 53 -3.34 8.18 16.07
N TYR A 54 -4.02 8.99 15.24
CA TYR A 54 -5.08 9.89 15.70
C TYR A 54 -6.16 9.15 16.47
N LEU A 55 -6.64 8.02 15.94
CA LEU A 55 -7.66 7.21 16.58
C LEU A 55 -7.19 6.63 17.92
N CYS A 56 -5.94 6.17 18.02
CA CYS A 56 -5.37 5.67 19.27
C CYS A 56 -5.26 6.78 20.35
N GLU A 57 -4.96 8.01 19.94
CA GLU A 57 -4.83 9.15 20.83
C GLU A 57 -6.18 9.69 21.33
N HIS A 58 -7.27 9.50 20.55
CA HIS A 58 -8.58 10.11 20.81
C HIS A 58 -9.69 9.08 21.08
N SER A 59 -9.37 7.81 21.20
CA SER A 59 -10.34 6.73 21.43
C SER A 59 -10.10 6.05 22.79
N ASP A 60 -11.19 5.72 23.47
CA ASP A 60 -11.21 4.91 24.68
C ASP A 60 -11.21 3.39 24.40
N GLY A 61 -11.10 2.98 23.12
CA GLY A 61 -11.19 1.60 22.67
C GLY A 61 -12.62 1.13 22.40
N SER A 62 -13.65 1.97 22.62
CA SER A 62 -15.02 1.62 22.28
C SER A 62 -15.31 1.79 20.79
N PHE A 63 -16.18 0.93 20.23
CA PHE A 63 -16.59 1.03 18.83
C PHE A 63 -17.37 2.31 18.52
N ALA A 64 -18.14 2.82 19.49
CA ALA A 64 -18.90 4.06 19.36
C ALA A 64 -17.97 5.26 19.14
N MET A 65 -16.92 5.41 19.98
CA MET A 65 -15.90 6.45 19.84
C MET A 65 -15.08 6.29 18.56
N LEU A 66 -14.78 5.07 18.16
CA LEU A 66 -14.08 4.81 16.90
C LEU A 66 -14.88 5.34 15.71
N LYS A 67 -16.18 5.05 15.66
CA LYS A 67 -17.08 5.51 14.59
C LYS A 67 -17.19 7.04 14.55
N GLU A 68 -17.36 7.68 15.71
CA GLU A 68 -17.45 9.14 15.81
C GLU A 68 -16.14 9.83 15.38
N ASN A 69 -15.00 9.30 15.81
CA ASN A 69 -13.70 9.90 15.53
C ASN A 69 -13.15 9.57 14.14
N MET A 70 -13.74 8.62 13.41
CA MET A 70 -13.23 8.18 12.09
C MET A 70 -13.22 9.34 11.08
N GLU A 71 -14.29 10.12 10.97
CA GLU A 71 -14.36 11.25 10.04
C GLU A 71 -13.33 12.33 10.40
N LYS A 72 -13.18 12.61 11.69
CA LYS A 72 -12.17 13.56 12.20
C LYS A 72 -10.76 13.06 11.91
N ALA A 73 -10.51 11.77 12.11
CA ALA A 73 -9.23 11.14 11.84
C ALA A 73 -8.85 11.21 10.35
N LEU A 74 -9.78 10.91 9.45
CA LEU A 74 -9.58 11.00 8.01
C LEU A 74 -9.29 12.44 7.55
N SER A 75 -9.95 13.42 8.17
CA SER A 75 -9.76 14.84 7.89
C SER A 75 -8.54 15.46 8.58
N SER A 76 -7.93 14.75 9.53
CA SER A 76 -6.81 15.28 10.34
C SER A 76 -5.50 15.42 9.58
N VAL A 77 -5.37 14.71 8.45
CA VAL A 77 -4.15 14.71 7.64
C VAL A 77 -4.22 15.81 6.57
N PRO A 78 -3.39 16.87 6.66
CA PRO A 78 -3.39 17.93 5.67
C PRO A 78 -2.94 17.44 4.30
N LEU A 79 -3.52 17.98 3.23
CA LEU A 79 -3.13 17.67 1.85
C LEU A 79 -1.63 17.86 1.60
N ALA A 80 -1.03 18.91 2.18
CA ALA A 80 0.40 19.17 2.07
C ALA A 80 1.27 18.02 2.63
N THR A 81 0.77 17.29 3.64
CA THR A 81 1.46 16.12 4.19
C THR A 81 1.37 14.93 3.23
N ILE A 82 0.21 14.73 2.62
CA ILE A 82 0.00 13.68 1.60
C ILE A 82 0.93 13.92 0.41
N GLN A 83 1.02 15.16 -0.08
CA GLN A 83 1.93 15.55 -1.15
C GLN A 83 3.41 15.32 -0.81
N LYS A 84 3.81 15.51 0.46
CA LYS A 84 5.16 15.16 0.91
C LYS A 84 5.44 13.67 0.83
N TRP A 85 4.47 12.83 1.21
CA TRP A 85 4.60 11.38 1.11
C TRP A 85 4.65 10.90 -0.34
N GLU A 86 3.84 11.49 -1.22
CA GLU A 86 3.91 11.24 -2.65
C GLU A 86 5.29 11.63 -3.21
N HIS A 87 5.80 12.81 -2.88
CA HIS A 87 7.14 13.22 -3.29
C HIS A 87 8.22 12.28 -2.78
N GLN A 88 8.11 11.82 -1.54
CA GLN A 88 9.05 10.84 -0.97
C GLN A 88 9.02 9.52 -1.76
N MET A 89 7.84 9.03 -2.15
CA MET A 89 7.70 7.85 -3.01
C MET A 89 8.44 8.03 -4.34
N TRP A 90 8.32 9.20 -4.98
CA TRP A 90 9.04 9.51 -6.22
C TRP A 90 10.56 9.54 -6.01
N CYS A 91 11.04 10.02 -4.87
CA CYS A 91 12.47 9.95 -4.53
C CYS A 91 12.96 8.50 -4.44
N TRP A 92 12.17 7.61 -3.80
CA TRP A 92 12.48 6.18 -3.75
C TRP A 92 12.51 5.53 -5.13
N LEU A 93 11.52 5.78 -5.98
CA LEU A 93 11.49 5.28 -7.35
C LEU A 93 12.73 5.71 -8.13
N THR A 94 13.09 6.99 -8.06
CA THR A 94 14.29 7.51 -8.72
C THR A 94 15.58 6.89 -8.20
N ALA A 95 15.64 6.60 -6.90
CA ALA A 95 16.79 5.92 -6.30
C ALA A 95 16.92 4.48 -6.82
N TYR A 96 15.81 3.75 -6.91
CA TYR A 96 15.80 2.38 -7.45
C TYR A 96 16.13 2.33 -8.94
N GLU A 97 15.66 3.29 -9.74
CA GLU A 97 16.06 3.43 -11.16
C GLU A 97 17.58 3.60 -11.32
N LYS A 98 18.23 4.27 -10.37
CA LYS A 98 19.69 4.42 -10.32
C LYS A 98 20.42 3.20 -9.72
N GLY A 99 19.71 2.12 -9.40
CA GLY A 99 20.29 0.90 -8.83
C GLY A 99 20.71 1.00 -7.36
N LEU A 100 20.22 2.01 -6.63
CA LEU A 100 20.49 2.13 -5.19
C LEU A 100 19.60 1.15 -4.43
N SER A 101 20.17 0.43 -3.46
CA SER A 101 19.41 -0.43 -2.55
C SER A 101 18.94 0.35 -1.32
N GLY A 102 17.91 -0.17 -0.61
CA GLY A 102 17.26 0.49 0.52
C GLY A 102 18.15 0.95 1.70
N LYS A 103 19.46 0.60 1.70
CA LYS A 103 20.45 1.14 2.65
C LYS A 103 21.21 2.35 2.09
N ALA A 104 21.13 2.60 0.78
CA ALA A 104 21.88 3.62 0.07
C ALA A 104 20.95 4.65 -0.63
N ALA A 105 19.64 4.41 -0.55
CA ALA A 105 18.59 5.27 -1.14
C ALA A 105 18.14 6.38 -0.19
#